data_3851004adb063ec17d0d52a24a17b375
#
_entry.id   3851004adb063ec17d0d52a24a17b375
#
_cell.length_a   1.000
_cell.length_b   1.000
_cell.length_c   1.000
_cell.angle_alpha   90.00
_cell.angle_beta   90.00
_cell.angle_gamma   90.00
#
_symmetry.space_group_name_H-M   'P 1'
#
loop_
_entity.id
_entity.type
_entity.pdbx_description
1 polymer ?
#
loop_
_entity_poly.entity_id
_entity_poly.type
_entity_poly.pdbx_seq_one_letter_code
_entity_poly.pdbx_strand_id
1 'polypeptide(L)'
;MNEDRFIIDTMVWSFSRLSSYHQCPYGFYLKYVECNKGEPNFFGQYGSLIHTILEKYEKEELSLFEISQYYEENFDRIVTCDAPKNKYVDIRQSYYEKGLEYLDNIDLMLDKYEILGVEKEVKFNIGGYEMLGYIDLLLRDKETKEIIVLDHKSGSVKFKKNGEVSKSEYEHVLGFKRQLYLYSIAVIEEYGEKPAYLQWNLFKDRNWLTIKFDDKEFEEAKQWAEDTVKAIEEETAWFPNPSQYFCYNICDMRNCACEYKP
;
A
#
# COMPACT_ATOMS: atom_id res chain seq x y z
N MET A 1 -11.35 33.29 -0.56
CA MET A 1 -10.55 32.07 -0.82
C MET A 1 -11.54 30.94 -0.67
N ASN A 2 -11.69 30.07 -1.64
CA ASN A 2 -12.62 28.93 -1.53
C ASN A 2 -12.03 27.98 -0.45
N GLU A 3 -12.85 27.45 0.46
CA GLU A 3 -12.40 26.57 1.55
C GLU A 3 -11.65 25.35 0.99
N ASP A 4 -12.15 24.78 -0.11
CA ASP A 4 -11.52 23.66 -0.80
C ASP A 4 -10.08 23.97 -1.23
N ARG A 5 -9.85 25.16 -1.76
CA ARG A 5 -8.54 25.62 -2.21
C ARG A 5 -7.57 25.73 -1.05
N PHE A 6 -8.01 26.25 0.09
CA PHE A 6 -7.17 26.34 1.29
C PHE A 6 -6.75 24.96 1.80
N ILE A 7 -7.65 23.97 1.79
CA ILE A 7 -7.35 22.59 2.21
C ILE A 7 -6.30 21.96 1.29
N ILE A 8 -6.45 22.15 -0.03
CA ILE A 8 -5.50 21.60 -1.00
C ILE A 8 -4.13 22.28 -0.86
N ASP A 9 -4.07 23.60 -0.74
CA ASP A 9 -2.82 24.38 -0.66
C ASP A 9 -2.03 24.08 0.62
N THR A 10 -2.67 23.56 1.67
CA THR A 10 -2.02 23.19 2.95
C THR A 10 -1.85 21.69 3.15
N MET A 11 -2.16 20.90 2.13
CA MET A 11 -2.16 19.43 2.22
C MET A 11 -0.75 18.87 2.27
N VAL A 12 -0.45 18.04 3.27
CA VAL A 12 0.71 17.16 3.22
C VAL A 12 0.39 15.97 2.34
N TRP A 13 1.15 15.78 1.30
CA TRP A 13 0.88 14.75 0.29
C TRP A 13 1.36 13.36 0.72
N SER A 14 0.81 12.34 0.12
CA SER A 14 1.25 10.95 0.30
C SER A 14 0.92 10.13 -0.96
N PHE A 15 1.62 9.03 -1.15
CA PHE A 15 1.31 8.12 -2.26
C PHE A 15 -0.18 7.71 -2.26
N SER A 16 -0.74 7.39 -1.09
CA SER A 16 -2.15 6.98 -1.00
C SER A 16 -3.13 8.08 -1.41
N ARG A 17 -2.83 9.36 -1.13
CA ARG A 17 -3.63 10.50 -1.61
C ARG A 17 -3.58 10.62 -3.12
N LEU A 18 -2.38 10.58 -3.70
CA LEU A 18 -2.19 10.65 -5.15
C LEU A 18 -2.88 9.47 -5.87
N SER A 19 -2.70 8.26 -5.35
CA SER A 19 -3.34 7.06 -5.88
C SER A 19 -4.87 7.11 -5.77
N SER A 20 -5.40 7.68 -4.67
CA SER A 20 -6.84 7.85 -4.47
C SER A 20 -7.45 8.78 -5.53
N TYR A 21 -6.77 9.88 -5.88
CA TYR A 21 -7.22 10.77 -6.96
C TYR A 21 -7.28 10.05 -8.30
N HIS A 22 -6.23 9.29 -8.67
CA HIS A 22 -6.23 8.50 -9.91
C HIS A 22 -7.30 7.42 -9.91
N GLN A 23 -7.59 6.83 -8.75
CA GLN A 23 -8.66 5.83 -8.63
C GLN A 23 -10.04 6.45 -8.84
N CYS A 24 -10.32 7.59 -8.20
CA CYS A 24 -11.59 8.31 -8.34
C CYS A 24 -11.43 9.75 -7.81
N PRO A 25 -11.37 10.77 -8.68
CA PRO A 25 -11.28 12.17 -8.26
C PRO A 25 -12.38 12.57 -7.27
N TYR A 26 -13.62 12.16 -7.51
CA TYR A 26 -14.73 12.44 -6.59
C TYR A 26 -14.55 11.74 -5.23
N GLY A 27 -14.05 10.51 -5.19
CA GLY A 27 -13.73 9.83 -3.94
C GLY A 27 -12.61 10.52 -3.16
N PHE A 28 -11.60 11.03 -3.87
CA PHE A 28 -10.54 11.87 -3.28
C PHE A 28 -11.11 13.14 -2.66
N TYR A 29 -11.96 13.86 -3.41
CA TYR A 29 -12.63 15.08 -2.96
C TYR A 29 -13.42 14.86 -1.68
N LEU A 30 -14.32 13.87 -1.67
CA LEU A 30 -15.11 13.53 -0.49
C LEU A 30 -14.25 13.24 0.75
N LYS A 31 -13.16 12.51 0.55
CA LYS A 31 -12.32 12.05 1.65
C LYS A 31 -11.37 13.11 2.18
N TYR A 32 -10.69 13.83 1.29
CA TYR A 32 -9.56 14.67 1.66
C TYR A 32 -9.86 16.17 1.59
N VAL A 33 -10.85 16.60 0.82
CA VAL A 33 -11.27 18.01 0.73
C VAL A 33 -12.48 18.26 1.62
N GLU A 34 -13.55 17.48 1.49
CA GLU A 34 -14.70 17.55 2.40
C GLU A 34 -14.48 16.89 3.76
N CYS A 35 -13.36 16.19 3.94
CA CYS A 35 -12.99 15.52 5.19
C CYS A 35 -14.04 14.52 5.71
N ASN A 36 -14.79 13.87 4.81
CA ASN A 36 -15.76 12.86 5.22
C ASN A 36 -15.07 11.64 5.83
N LYS A 37 -15.64 11.12 6.89
CA LYS A 37 -15.14 9.89 7.53
C LYS A 37 -15.54 8.69 6.69
N GLY A 38 -14.56 7.97 6.18
CA GLY A 38 -14.76 6.74 5.42
C GLY A 38 -15.17 5.54 6.30
N GLU A 39 -15.77 4.55 5.67
CA GLU A 39 -16.08 3.27 6.29
C GLU A 39 -15.05 2.19 5.93
N PRO A 40 -14.63 1.36 6.88
CA PRO A 40 -13.71 0.28 6.59
C PRO A 40 -14.35 -0.74 5.64
N ASN A 41 -13.51 -1.55 5.01
CA ASN A 41 -13.96 -2.69 4.21
C ASN A 41 -13.22 -3.97 4.64
N PHE A 42 -13.76 -5.12 4.27
CA PHE A 42 -13.21 -6.43 4.61
C PHE A 42 -11.72 -6.56 4.25
N PHE A 43 -11.36 -6.19 3.02
CA PHE A 43 -9.98 -6.36 2.53
C PHE A 43 -8.99 -5.45 3.25
N GLY A 44 -9.42 -4.23 3.57
CA GLY A 44 -8.61 -3.29 4.36
C GLY A 44 -8.38 -3.79 5.78
N GLN A 45 -9.42 -4.28 6.46
CA GLN A 45 -9.28 -4.84 7.81
C GLN A 45 -8.39 -6.08 7.83
N TYR A 46 -8.56 -6.99 6.86
CA TYR A 46 -7.70 -8.15 6.71
C TYR A 46 -6.24 -7.76 6.48
N GLY A 47 -5.98 -6.84 5.55
CA GLY A 47 -4.63 -6.34 5.28
C GLY A 47 -4.00 -5.72 6.53
N SER A 48 -4.73 -4.84 7.23
CA SER A 48 -4.24 -4.21 8.46
C SER A 48 -3.91 -5.19 9.57
N LEU A 49 -4.68 -6.29 9.71
CA LEU A 49 -4.38 -7.33 10.70
C LEU A 49 -3.03 -8.00 10.38
N ILE A 50 -2.82 -8.42 9.13
CA ILE A 50 -1.56 -9.06 8.74
C ILE A 50 -0.38 -8.08 8.88
N HIS A 51 -0.52 -6.82 8.44
CA HIS A 51 0.52 -5.80 8.63
C HIS A 51 0.87 -5.62 10.11
N THR A 52 -0.11 -5.53 11.00
CA THR A 52 0.14 -5.42 12.45
C THR A 52 0.91 -6.62 13.00
N ILE A 53 0.62 -7.83 12.50
CA ILE A 53 1.34 -9.04 12.92
C ILE A 53 2.77 -9.03 12.41
N LEU A 54 2.98 -8.67 11.16
CA LEU A 54 4.32 -8.57 10.55
C LEU A 54 5.15 -7.51 11.26
N GLU A 55 4.60 -6.32 11.49
CA GLU A 55 5.23 -5.25 12.26
C GLU A 55 5.69 -5.75 13.64
N LYS A 56 4.82 -6.45 14.38
CA LYS A 56 5.16 -6.99 15.70
C LYS A 56 6.24 -8.07 15.64
N TYR A 57 6.19 -8.92 14.63
CA TYR A 57 7.21 -9.93 14.40
C TYR A 57 8.57 -9.29 14.05
N GLU A 58 8.59 -8.31 13.17
CA GLU A 58 9.78 -7.59 12.74
C GLU A 58 10.41 -6.73 13.85
N LYS A 59 9.57 -6.25 14.78
CA LYS A 59 9.99 -5.57 16.03
C LYS A 59 10.35 -6.52 17.16
N GLU A 60 10.33 -7.83 16.93
CA GLU A 60 10.57 -8.86 17.95
C GLU A 60 9.58 -8.83 19.14
N GLU A 61 8.39 -8.22 18.95
CA GLU A 61 7.29 -8.22 19.93
C GLU A 61 6.49 -9.52 19.91
N LEU A 62 6.49 -10.23 18.79
CA LEU A 62 5.94 -11.57 18.62
C LEU A 62 7.01 -12.50 18.07
N SER A 63 7.15 -13.68 18.64
CA SER A 63 7.99 -14.73 18.08
C SER A 63 7.30 -15.45 16.93
N LEU A 64 8.06 -16.16 16.12
CA LEU A 64 7.54 -16.98 15.02
C LEU A 64 6.46 -17.99 15.48
N PHE A 65 6.53 -18.47 16.72
CA PHE A 65 5.56 -19.42 17.27
C PHE A 65 4.25 -18.78 17.75
N GLU A 66 4.24 -17.45 17.94
CA GLU A 66 3.08 -16.72 18.47
C GLU A 66 2.25 -16.05 17.36
N ILE A 67 2.82 -15.83 16.18
CA ILE A 67 2.16 -15.05 15.13
C ILE A 67 0.86 -15.68 14.65
N SER A 68 0.82 -17.00 14.43
CA SER A 68 -0.37 -17.72 13.99
C SER A 68 -1.45 -17.73 15.07
N GLN A 69 -1.08 -17.96 16.33
CA GLN A 69 -2.02 -17.89 17.45
C GLN A 69 -2.58 -16.48 17.60
N TYR A 70 -1.74 -15.45 17.50
CA TYR A 70 -2.20 -14.06 17.54
C TYR A 70 -3.20 -13.75 16.43
N TYR A 71 -2.98 -14.28 15.21
CA TYR A 71 -3.90 -14.15 14.10
C TYR A 71 -5.25 -14.80 14.39
N GLU A 72 -5.28 -16.05 14.85
CA GLU A 72 -6.51 -16.77 15.17
C GLU A 72 -7.34 -16.05 16.25
N GLU A 73 -6.70 -15.58 17.32
CA GLU A 73 -7.35 -14.87 18.42
C GLU A 73 -7.91 -13.50 18.02
N ASN A 74 -7.35 -12.86 16.99
CA ASN A 74 -7.70 -11.49 16.62
C ASN A 74 -8.49 -11.36 15.32
N PHE A 75 -8.56 -12.41 14.49
CA PHE A 75 -9.21 -12.30 13.19
C PHE A 75 -10.66 -11.83 13.27
N ASP A 76 -11.50 -12.51 14.04
CA ASP A 76 -12.92 -12.15 14.16
C ASP A 76 -13.15 -10.84 14.92
N ARG A 77 -12.22 -10.45 15.78
CA ARG A 77 -12.28 -9.19 16.53
C ARG A 77 -11.95 -7.98 15.66
N ILE A 78 -11.02 -8.12 14.71
CA ILE A 78 -10.52 -7.01 13.88
C ILE A 78 -11.21 -6.98 12.52
N VAL A 79 -11.40 -8.15 11.89
CA VAL A 79 -12.04 -8.26 10.57
C VAL A 79 -13.55 -8.41 10.76
N THR A 80 -14.20 -7.30 11.10
CA THR A 80 -15.65 -7.25 11.42
C THR A 80 -16.53 -6.95 10.21
N CYS A 81 -15.94 -6.40 9.13
CA CYS A 81 -16.68 -6.13 7.90
C CYS A 81 -17.07 -7.41 7.18
N ASP A 82 -18.24 -7.39 6.56
CA ASP A 82 -18.68 -8.49 5.70
C ASP A 82 -17.79 -8.61 4.46
N ALA A 83 -17.40 -9.83 4.14
CA ALA A 83 -16.74 -10.14 2.88
C ALA A 83 -17.73 -10.05 1.70
N PRO A 84 -17.28 -9.68 0.50
CA PRO A 84 -18.13 -9.70 -0.69
C PRO A 84 -18.74 -11.07 -0.93
N LYS A 85 -20.03 -11.09 -1.29
CA LYS A 85 -20.71 -12.35 -1.59
C LYS A 85 -20.22 -12.97 -2.90
N ASN A 86 -19.84 -14.23 -2.84
CA ASN A 86 -19.49 -15.02 -4.01
C ASN A 86 -20.25 -16.36 -3.95
N LYS A 87 -20.88 -16.74 -5.06
CA LYS A 87 -21.72 -17.96 -5.10
C LYS A 87 -20.93 -19.27 -5.11
N TYR A 88 -19.62 -19.21 -5.32
CA TYR A 88 -18.77 -20.40 -5.44
C TYR A 88 -17.79 -20.56 -4.28
N VAL A 89 -17.45 -19.48 -3.60
CA VAL A 89 -16.39 -19.45 -2.57
C VAL A 89 -16.83 -18.59 -1.40
N ASP A 90 -16.66 -19.09 -0.19
CA ASP A 90 -16.70 -18.26 1.01
C ASP A 90 -15.42 -17.43 1.07
N ILE A 91 -15.53 -16.15 0.72
CA ILE A 91 -14.37 -15.24 0.65
C ILE A 91 -13.76 -15.04 2.04
N ARG A 92 -14.59 -14.88 3.10
CA ARG A 92 -14.07 -14.70 4.46
C ARG A 92 -13.26 -15.90 4.91
N GLN A 93 -13.80 -17.10 4.75
CA GLN A 93 -13.11 -18.34 5.11
C GLN A 93 -11.83 -18.52 4.28
N SER A 94 -11.88 -18.28 2.98
CA SER A 94 -10.72 -18.39 2.10
C SER A 94 -9.58 -17.42 2.48
N TYR A 95 -9.91 -16.20 2.91
CA TYR A 95 -8.91 -15.23 3.37
C TYR A 95 -8.33 -15.60 4.73
N TYR A 96 -9.18 -16.10 5.65
CA TYR A 96 -8.73 -16.61 6.93
C TYR A 96 -7.72 -17.76 6.77
N GLU A 97 -8.06 -18.76 5.97
CA GLU A 97 -7.20 -19.92 5.73
C GLU A 97 -5.86 -19.52 5.06
N LYS A 98 -5.91 -18.64 4.07
CA LYS A 98 -4.69 -18.14 3.41
C LYS A 98 -3.81 -17.31 4.32
N GLY A 99 -4.39 -16.49 5.18
CA GLY A 99 -3.64 -15.74 6.17
C GLY A 99 -2.94 -16.64 7.18
N LEU A 100 -3.66 -17.64 7.69
CA LEU A 100 -3.09 -18.62 8.61
C LEU A 100 -1.97 -19.44 7.94
N GLU A 101 -2.23 -19.95 6.72
CA GLU A 101 -1.24 -20.70 5.94
C GLU A 101 0.02 -19.86 5.64
N TYR A 102 -0.15 -18.55 5.38
CA TYR A 102 0.99 -17.66 5.19
C TYR A 102 1.81 -17.51 6.48
N LEU A 103 1.16 -17.23 7.61
CA LEU A 103 1.84 -17.01 8.89
C LEU A 103 2.48 -18.27 9.45
N ASP A 104 1.87 -19.45 9.25
CA ASP A 104 2.46 -20.76 9.62
C ASP A 104 3.74 -21.09 8.84
N ASN A 105 3.91 -20.49 7.66
CA ASN A 105 5.02 -20.78 6.75
C ASN A 105 5.86 -19.53 6.43
N ILE A 106 5.74 -18.47 7.23
CA ILE A 106 6.48 -17.24 6.96
C ILE A 106 7.99 -17.45 7.14
N ASP A 107 8.75 -16.98 6.16
CA ASP A 107 10.21 -16.84 6.24
C ASP A 107 10.63 -15.55 5.54
N LEU A 108 10.87 -14.51 6.34
CA LEU A 108 11.38 -13.22 5.86
C LEU A 108 12.92 -13.18 5.82
N MET A 109 13.59 -14.29 6.21
CA MET A 109 15.06 -14.41 6.25
C MET A 109 15.75 -13.23 6.98
N LEU A 110 15.12 -12.69 8.04
CA LEU A 110 15.58 -11.49 8.75
C LEU A 110 17.00 -11.62 9.33
N ASP A 111 17.47 -12.83 9.57
CA ASP A 111 18.84 -13.11 9.99
C ASP A 111 19.91 -12.66 8.99
N LYS A 112 19.57 -12.57 7.70
CA LYS A 112 20.45 -12.08 6.63
C LYS A 112 20.57 -10.55 6.59
N TYR A 113 19.63 -9.86 7.22
CA TYR A 113 19.52 -8.42 7.10
C TYR A 113 19.74 -7.70 8.43
N GLU A 114 20.26 -6.50 8.34
CA GLU A 114 20.17 -5.48 9.37
C GLU A 114 18.85 -4.73 9.13
N ILE A 115 17.96 -4.67 10.13
CA ILE A 115 16.72 -3.91 10.06
C ILE A 115 17.04 -2.45 10.32
N LEU A 116 16.86 -1.60 9.32
CA LEU A 116 17.07 -0.15 9.40
C LEU A 116 15.79 0.59 9.83
N GLY A 117 14.63 -0.04 9.69
CA GLY A 117 13.35 0.50 10.14
C GLY A 117 12.20 -0.44 9.87
N VAL A 118 11.21 -0.44 10.78
CA VAL A 118 9.91 -1.10 10.66
C VAL A 118 8.84 -0.05 10.82
N GLU A 119 7.86 0.02 9.90
CA GLU A 119 6.85 1.08 9.83
C GLU A 119 7.50 2.48 9.93
N LYS A 120 8.61 2.65 9.19
CA LYS A 120 9.44 3.85 9.28
C LYS A 120 8.75 5.03 8.62
N GLU A 121 8.39 6.05 9.43
CA GLU A 121 7.92 7.33 8.89
C GLU A 121 9.01 7.99 8.07
N VAL A 122 8.67 8.42 6.86
CA VAL A 122 9.56 9.14 5.95
C VAL A 122 8.91 10.42 5.45
N LYS A 123 9.68 11.50 5.46
CA LYS A 123 9.29 12.81 4.91
C LYS A 123 10.29 13.20 3.85
N PHE A 124 9.81 13.69 2.74
CA PHE A 124 10.62 14.08 1.60
C PHE A 124 9.91 15.15 0.78
N ASN A 125 10.59 15.75 -0.18
CA ASN A 125 10.02 16.80 -1.03
C ASN A 125 10.10 16.42 -2.51
N ILE A 126 9.05 16.71 -3.26
CA ILE A 126 9.00 16.55 -4.71
C ILE A 126 8.46 17.84 -5.33
N GLY A 127 9.27 18.51 -6.15
CA GLY A 127 8.83 19.72 -6.86
C GLY A 127 8.36 20.86 -5.95
N GLY A 128 8.77 20.87 -4.67
CA GLY A 128 8.32 21.83 -3.66
C GLY A 128 7.17 21.33 -2.77
N TYR A 129 6.60 20.17 -3.06
CA TYR A 129 5.51 19.57 -2.30
C TYR A 129 6.04 18.65 -1.18
N GLU A 130 5.57 18.88 0.04
CA GLU A 130 5.90 18.02 1.18
C GLU A 130 5.16 16.69 1.09
N MET A 131 5.90 15.58 1.18
CA MET A 131 5.40 14.22 1.11
C MET A 131 5.64 13.49 2.43
N LEU A 132 4.66 12.69 2.84
CA LEU A 132 4.73 11.78 3.98
C LEU A 132 4.46 10.34 3.53
N GLY A 133 5.23 9.40 4.02
CA GLY A 133 5.02 7.98 3.79
C GLY A 133 5.48 7.12 4.96
N TYR A 134 5.20 5.84 4.87
CA TYR A 134 5.67 4.83 5.82
C TYR A 134 6.26 3.68 5.02
N ILE A 135 7.47 3.28 5.37
CA ILE A 135 8.15 2.11 4.79
C ILE A 135 7.87 0.95 5.74
N ASP A 136 7.19 -0.08 5.27
CA ASP A 136 6.84 -1.23 6.10
C ASP A 136 8.12 -1.85 6.68
N LEU A 137 9.11 -2.16 5.82
CA LEU A 137 10.38 -2.71 6.25
C LEU A 137 11.55 -2.18 5.42
N LEU A 138 12.52 -1.54 6.07
CA LEU A 138 13.75 -1.07 5.46
C LEU A 138 14.92 -1.95 5.93
N LEU A 139 15.62 -2.56 5.01
CA LEU A 139 16.62 -3.56 5.26
C LEU A 139 17.98 -3.18 4.65
N ARG A 140 19.05 -3.66 5.28
CA ARG A 140 20.39 -3.69 4.70
C ARG A 140 20.93 -5.12 4.69
N ASP A 141 21.28 -5.63 3.55
CA ASP A 141 21.92 -6.95 3.45
C ASP A 141 23.26 -6.94 4.19
N LYS A 142 23.47 -7.91 5.09
CA LYS A 142 24.68 -7.98 5.93
C LYS A 142 25.95 -8.28 5.15
N GLU A 143 25.83 -8.96 4.00
CA GLU A 143 26.96 -9.35 3.16
C GLU A 143 27.27 -8.29 2.10
N THR A 144 26.28 -7.92 1.29
CA THR A 144 26.46 -6.98 0.16
C THR A 144 26.42 -5.52 0.59
N LYS A 145 25.85 -5.23 1.78
CA LYS A 145 25.57 -3.88 2.31
C LYS A 145 24.50 -3.10 1.54
N GLU A 146 23.88 -3.73 0.58
CA GLU A 146 22.82 -3.13 -0.25
C GLU A 146 21.55 -2.85 0.56
N ILE A 147 20.91 -1.70 0.31
CA ILE A 147 19.64 -1.33 0.92
C ILE A 147 18.48 -1.92 0.09
N ILE A 148 17.46 -2.41 0.80
CA ILE A 148 16.23 -2.97 0.24
C ILE A 148 15.06 -2.22 0.88
N VAL A 149 14.16 -1.70 0.06
CA VAL A 149 12.86 -1.17 0.51
C VAL A 149 11.81 -2.23 0.26
N LEU A 150 11.13 -2.65 1.32
CA LEU A 150 10.15 -3.73 1.28
C LEU A 150 8.78 -3.21 1.73
N ASP A 151 7.74 -3.68 1.06
CA ASP A 151 6.34 -3.37 1.37
C ASP A 151 5.50 -4.66 1.34
N HIS A 152 4.60 -4.80 2.31
CA HIS A 152 3.71 -5.95 2.43
C HIS A 152 2.39 -5.68 1.71
N LYS A 153 1.94 -6.61 0.88
CA LYS A 153 0.71 -6.44 0.09
C LYS A 153 -0.27 -7.60 0.25
N SER A 154 -1.51 -7.26 0.59
CA SER A 154 -2.62 -8.21 0.59
C SER A 154 -3.18 -8.49 -0.82
N GLY A 155 -2.76 -7.69 -1.79
CA GLY A 155 -3.15 -7.84 -3.19
C GLY A 155 -2.48 -9.04 -3.86
N SER A 156 -3.13 -9.57 -4.90
CA SER A 156 -2.57 -10.62 -5.74
C SER A 156 -1.96 -10.03 -7.01
N VAL A 157 -0.84 -10.58 -7.45
CA VAL A 157 -0.24 -10.28 -8.75
C VAL A 157 -0.13 -11.57 -9.56
N LYS A 158 -0.65 -11.55 -10.78
CA LYS A 158 -0.54 -12.72 -11.68
C LYS A 158 0.80 -12.72 -12.39
N PHE A 159 1.48 -13.85 -12.30
CA PHE A 159 2.73 -14.08 -13.00
C PHE A 159 2.54 -15.03 -14.18
N LYS A 160 3.33 -14.85 -15.21
CA LYS A 160 3.47 -15.80 -16.32
C LYS A 160 4.24 -17.04 -15.88
N LYS A 161 4.24 -18.10 -16.66
CA LYS A 161 5.00 -19.34 -16.38
C LYS A 161 6.53 -19.12 -16.25
N ASN A 162 7.05 -18.06 -16.84
CA ASN A 162 8.48 -17.68 -16.77
C ASN A 162 8.81 -16.76 -15.57
N GLY A 163 7.85 -16.52 -14.66
CA GLY A 163 8.04 -15.68 -13.49
C GLY A 163 7.84 -14.17 -13.73
N GLU A 164 7.65 -13.73 -14.96
CA GLU A 164 7.35 -12.32 -15.24
C GLU A 164 5.92 -11.94 -14.85
N VAL A 165 5.71 -10.69 -14.47
CA VAL A 165 4.38 -10.12 -14.26
C VAL A 165 3.53 -10.22 -15.53
N SER A 166 2.28 -10.66 -15.41
CA SER A 166 1.35 -10.70 -16.54
C SER A 166 1.00 -9.29 -17.01
N LYS A 167 0.76 -9.11 -18.30
CA LYS A 167 0.43 -7.80 -18.88
C LYS A 167 -0.80 -7.15 -18.24
N SER A 168 -1.79 -7.95 -17.82
CA SER A 168 -2.99 -7.46 -17.13
C SER A 168 -2.71 -6.82 -15.78
N GLU A 169 -1.55 -7.06 -15.18
CA GLU A 169 -1.16 -6.55 -13.88
C GLU A 169 -0.23 -5.32 -13.96
N TYR A 170 0.15 -4.88 -15.17
CA TYR A 170 1.16 -3.83 -15.32
C TYR A 170 0.77 -2.52 -14.62
N GLU A 171 -0.46 -2.05 -14.78
CA GLU A 171 -0.93 -0.83 -14.12
C GLU A 171 -0.97 -1.00 -12.59
N HIS A 172 -1.39 -2.17 -12.11
CA HIS A 172 -1.40 -2.49 -10.69
C HIS A 172 0.02 -2.47 -10.10
N VAL A 173 0.95 -3.17 -10.75
CA VAL A 173 2.36 -3.21 -10.34
C VAL A 173 3.05 -1.86 -10.51
N LEU A 174 2.65 -1.05 -11.50
CA LEU A 174 3.14 0.32 -11.64
C LEU A 174 2.79 1.18 -10.42
N GLY A 175 1.59 1.00 -9.86
CA GLY A 175 1.21 1.62 -8.58
C GLY A 175 2.15 1.20 -7.44
N PHE A 176 2.45 -0.09 -7.31
CA PHE A 176 3.41 -0.59 -6.32
C PHE A 176 4.79 0.04 -6.49
N LYS A 177 5.32 0.04 -7.72
CA LYS A 177 6.62 0.64 -8.04
C LYS A 177 6.68 2.12 -7.67
N ARG A 178 5.69 2.92 -8.08
CA ARG A 178 5.61 4.34 -7.74
C ARG A 178 5.71 4.58 -6.24
N GLN A 179 5.02 3.81 -5.43
CA GLN A 179 5.07 3.92 -3.97
C GLN A 179 6.51 3.79 -3.44
N LEU A 180 7.19 2.72 -3.77
CA LEU A 180 8.53 2.46 -3.23
C LEU A 180 9.60 3.35 -3.84
N TYR A 181 9.47 3.73 -5.12
CA TYR A 181 10.34 4.76 -5.69
C TYR A 181 10.21 6.11 -4.97
N LEU A 182 9.00 6.55 -4.65
CA LEU A 182 8.81 7.78 -3.90
C LEU A 182 9.43 7.70 -2.50
N TYR A 183 9.24 6.60 -1.80
CA TYR A 183 9.86 6.39 -0.48
C TYR A 183 11.39 6.30 -0.55
N SER A 184 11.93 5.84 -1.67
CA SER A 184 13.37 5.81 -1.91
C SER A 184 14.02 7.19 -1.92
N ILE A 185 13.27 8.28 -2.12
CA ILE A 185 13.79 9.65 -2.01
C ILE A 185 14.32 9.88 -0.59
N ALA A 186 13.52 9.60 0.42
CA ALA A 186 13.94 9.75 1.82
C ALA A 186 15.08 8.80 2.19
N VAL A 187 15.08 7.58 1.64
CA VAL A 187 16.20 6.63 1.86
C VAL A 187 17.50 7.19 1.30
N ILE A 188 17.47 7.75 0.09
CA ILE A 188 18.66 8.37 -0.53
C ILE A 188 19.13 9.60 0.27
N GLU A 189 18.20 10.41 0.76
CA GLU A 189 18.52 11.60 1.59
C GLU A 189 19.15 11.20 2.93
N GLU A 190 18.67 10.14 3.57
CA GLU A 190 19.14 9.70 4.89
C GLU A 190 20.45 8.91 4.83
N TYR A 191 20.58 7.99 3.86
CA TYR A 191 21.71 7.06 3.80
C TYR A 191 22.76 7.44 2.75
N GLY A 192 22.48 8.41 1.85
CA GLY A 192 23.39 8.83 0.79
C GLY A 192 23.55 7.81 -0.35
N GLU A 193 22.75 6.75 -0.36
CA GLU A 193 22.81 5.67 -1.35
C GLU A 193 21.42 5.25 -1.79
N LYS A 194 21.29 4.79 -3.05
CA LYS A 194 20.05 4.29 -3.60
C LYS A 194 19.79 2.87 -3.08
N PRO A 195 18.50 2.48 -2.85
CA PRO A 195 18.18 1.08 -2.67
C PRO A 195 18.66 0.25 -3.89
N ALA A 196 19.19 -0.94 -3.64
CA ALA A 196 19.53 -1.84 -4.73
C ALA A 196 18.28 -2.56 -5.27
N TYR A 197 17.33 -2.83 -4.37
CA TYR A 197 16.12 -3.56 -4.70
C TYR A 197 14.89 -2.92 -4.06
N LEU A 198 13.77 -3.02 -4.77
CA LEU A 198 12.43 -2.80 -4.27
C LEU A 198 11.72 -4.15 -4.21
N GLN A 199 11.11 -4.48 -3.08
CA GLN A 199 10.51 -5.79 -2.85
C GLN A 199 9.08 -5.66 -2.35
N TRP A 200 8.23 -6.59 -2.77
CA TRP A 200 6.86 -6.74 -2.28
C TRP A 200 6.64 -8.17 -1.81
N ASN A 201 6.27 -8.29 -0.55
CA ASN A 201 5.78 -9.52 0.02
C ASN A 201 4.27 -9.63 -0.25
N LEU A 202 3.89 -10.43 -1.23
CA LEU A 202 2.50 -10.69 -1.63
C LEU A 202 1.94 -11.79 -0.73
N PHE A 203 1.67 -11.46 0.54
CA PHE A 203 1.45 -12.45 1.60
C PHE A 203 0.22 -13.33 1.35
N LYS A 204 -0.86 -12.83 0.76
CA LYS A 204 -2.05 -13.63 0.46
C LYS A 204 -1.76 -14.81 -0.49
N ASP A 205 -0.86 -14.64 -1.43
CA ASP A 205 -0.51 -15.65 -2.42
C ASP A 205 0.86 -16.30 -2.14
N ARG A 206 1.47 -15.97 -1.00
CA ARG A 206 2.81 -16.45 -0.58
C ARG A 206 3.84 -16.30 -1.68
N ASN A 207 3.88 -15.14 -2.30
CA ASN A 207 4.74 -14.86 -3.42
C ASN A 207 5.51 -13.55 -3.22
N TRP A 208 6.58 -13.40 -3.95
CA TRP A 208 7.44 -12.23 -3.89
C TRP A 208 7.54 -11.57 -5.24
N LEU A 209 7.55 -10.24 -5.24
CA LEU A 209 7.95 -9.44 -6.39
C LEU A 209 9.22 -8.68 -5.99
N THR A 210 10.29 -8.85 -6.75
CA THR A 210 11.56 -8.14 -6.53
C THR A 210 12.00 -7.52 -7.84
N ILE A 211 12.35 -6.24 -7.80
CA ILE A 211 12.94 -5.53 -8.93
C ILE A 211 14.23 -4.85 -8.49
N LYS A 212 15.18 -4.70 -9.42
CA LYS A 212 16.32 -3.81 -9.22
C LYS A 212 15.86 -2.38 -9.32
N PHE A 213 16.49 -1.50 -8.53
CA PHE A 213 16.26 -0.06 -8.65
C PHE A 213 16.65 0.41 -10.07
N ASP A 214 15.76 1.15 -10.70
CA ASP A 214 15.95 1.72 -12.03
C ASP A 214 15.79 3.23 -11.98
N ASP A 215 16.84 3.95 -12.41
CA ASP A 215 16.87 5.41 -12.34
C ASP A 215 15.80 6.07 -13.20
N LYS A 216 15.47 5.48 -14.34
CA LYS A 216 14.45 6.03 -15.23
C LYS A 216 13.07 5.89 -14.61
N GLU A 217 12.73 4.70 -14.09
CA GLU A 217 11.45 4.48 -13.40
C GLU A 217 11.34 5.35 -12.13
N PHE A 218 12.45 5.60 -11.45
CA PHE A 218 12.50 6.51 -10.30
C PHE A 218 12.14 7.96 -10.69
N GLU A 219 12.75 8.50 -11.75
CA GLU A 219 12.41 9.84 -12.22
C GLU A 219 10.98 9.91 -12.77
N GLU A 220 10.49 8.86 -13.46
CA GLU A 220 9.09 8.76 -13.91
C GLU A 220 8.11 8.76 -12.73
N ALA A 221 8.44 8.10 -11.60
CA ALA A 221 7.60 8.09 -10.40
C ALA A 221 7.54 9.49 -9.74
N LYS A 222 8.65 10.21 -9.68
CA LYS A 222 8.70 11.59 -9.18
C LYS A 222 7.86 12.53 -10.05
N GLN A 223 8.05 12.45 -11.37
CA GLN A 223 7.28 13.26 -12.31
C GLN A 223 5.79 12.98 -12.22
N TRP A 224 5.40 11.69 -12.13
CA TRP A 224 4.01 11.31 -11.91
C TRP A 224 3.41 11.92 -10.64
N ALA A 225 4.16 11.93 -9.54
CA ALA A 225 3.69 12.51 -8.29
C ALA A 225 3.49 14.03 -8.40
N GLU A 226 4.48 14.73 -8.97
CA GLU A 226 4.41 16.18 -9.20
C GLU A 226 3.25 16.56 -10.13
N ASP A 227 3.10 15.87 -11.24
CA ASP A 227 2.00 16.10 -12.20
C ASP A 227 0.64 15.81 -11.58
N THR A 228 0.55 14.79 -10.71
CA THR A 228 -0.69 14.46 -10.00
C THR A 228 -1.07 15.56 -9.01
N VAL A 229 -0.11 16.10 -8.24
CA VAL A 229 -0.39 17.21 -7.32
C VAL A 229 -0.89 18.41 -8.09
N LYS A 230 -0.21 18.80 -9.19
CA LYS A 230 -0.64 19.91 -10.06
C LYS A 230 -2.04 19.70 -10.61
N ALA A 231 -2.35 18.48 -11.07
CA ALA A 231 -3.69 18.15 -11.56
C ALA A 231 -4.76 18.31 -10.47
N ILE A 232 -4.47 17.91 -9.23
CA ILE A 232 -5.38 18.11 -8.09
C ILE A 232 -5.53 19.60 -7.76
N GLU A 233 -4.46 20.38 -7.82
CA GLU A 233 -4.52 21.83 -7.60
C GLU A 233 -5.33 22.57 -8.64
N GLU A 234 -5.38 22.09 -9.88
CA GLU A 234 -6.14 22.66 -10.99
C GLU A 234 -7.56 22.10 -11.09
N GLU A 235 -7.87 21.01 -10.34
CA GLU A 235 -9.16 20.32 -10.43
C GLU A 235 -10.31 21.19 -9.91
N THR A 236 -11.41 21.22 -10.65
CA THR A 236 -12.60 22.02 -10.32
C THR A 236 -13.91 21.25 -10.43
N ALA A 237 -13.88 20.05 -11.02
CA ALA A 237 -15.10 19.34 -11.39
C ALA A 237 -15.27 17.98 -10.67
N TRP A 238 -14.22 17.41 -10.14
CA TRP A 238 -14.20 16.17 -9.32
C TRP A 238 -15.08 15.04 -9.88
N PHE A 239 -14.91 14.69 -11.14
CA PHE A 239 -15.73 13.66 -11.77
C PHE A 239 -15.52 12.29 -11.13
N PRO A 240 -16.61 11.54 -10.85
CA PRO A 240 -16.48 10.18 -10.37
C PRO A 240 -15.91 9.25 -11.44
N ASN A 241 -15.14 8.24 -11.00
CA ASN A 241 -14.70 7.13 -11.85
C ASN A 241 -15.34 5.81 -11.31
N PRO A 242 -16.61 5.54 -11.62
CA PRO A 242 -17.34 4.44 -11.04
C PRO A 242 -16.82 3.09 -11.54
N SER A 243 -16.58 2.17 -10.62
CA SER A 243 -16.24 0.80 -10.89
C SER A 243 -17.08 -0.10 -10.00
N GLN A 244 -17.89 -1.00 -10.59
CA GLN A 244 -18.80 -1.83 -9.82
C GLN A 244 -18.10 -2.57 -8.67
N TYR A 245 -16.97 -3.23 -8.94
CA TYR A 245 -16.26 -3.96 -7.90
C TYR A 245 -15.66 -3.04 -6.82
N PHE A 246 -14.96 -1.99 -7.25
CA PHE A 246 -14.30 -1.06 -6.33
C PHE A 246 -15.30 -0.30 -5.47
N CYS A 247 -16.33 0.30 -6.10
CA CYS A 247 -17.32 1.11 -5.40
C CYS A 247 -18.12 0.32 -4.36
N TYR A 248 -18.45 -0.95 -4.63
CA TYR A 248 -19.22 -1.76 -3.67
C TYR A 248 -18.39 -2.44 -2.59
N ASN A 249 -17.13 -2.75 -2.85
CA ASN A 249 -16.37 -3.63 -1.97
C ASN A 249 -15.14 -2.99 -1.32
N ILE A 250 -14.58 -1.93 -1.94
CA ILE A 250 -13.30 -1.36 -1.51
C ILE A 250 -13.42 0.10 -1.10
N CYS A 251 -14.15 0.93 -1.88
CA CYS A 251 -14.27 2.34 -1.63
C CYS A 251 -14.78 2.65 -0.21
N ASP A 252 -14.05 3.43 0.54
CA ASP A 252 -14.41 3.84 1.90
C ASP A 252 -15.56 4.88 1.93
N MET A 253 -15.81 5.60 0.82
CA MET A 253 -16.94 6.52 0.68
C MET A 253 -18.26 5.86 0.23
N ARG A 254 -18.27 4.52 0.01
CA ARG A 254 -19.37 3.78 -0.63
C ARG A 254 -20.74 3.89 0.03
N ASN A 255 -20.81 4.03 1.35
CA ASN A 255 -22.07 4.06 2.09
C ASN A 255 -22.29 5.36 2.88
N CYS A 256 -21.34 6.31 2.87
CA CYS A 256 -21.41 7.50 3.71
C CYS A 256 -21.68 8.79 2.91
N ALA A 257 -20.94 9.05 1.84
CA ALA A 257 -21.00 10.34 1.15
C ALA A 257 -21.18 10.25 -0.36
N CYS A 258 -20.84 9.11 -0.99
CA CYS A 258 -20.85 8.99 -2.44
C CYS A 258 -22.27 8.74 -2.99
N GLU A 259 -22.75 9.62 -3.85
CA GLU A 259 -24.05 9.52 -4.57
C GLU A 259 -23.95 8.81 -5.94
N TYR A 260 -22.72 8.59 -6.46
CA TYR A 260 -22.46 8.00 -7.78
C TYR A 260 -22.13 6.49 -7.72
N LYS A 261 -22.65 5.80 -6.74
CA LYS A 261 -22.47 4.35 -6.65
C LYS A 261 -23.22 3.66 -7.80
N PRO A 262 -22.53 2.83 -8.64
CA PRO A 262 -23.14 2.19 -9.80
C PRO A 262 -24.16 1.11 -9.47
#